data_9fee2b7c492839dcf52a9b2aeffaa48a
#
_entry.id   9fee2b7c492839dcf52a9b2aeffaa48a
#
_cell.length_a   1.000
_cell.length_b   1.000
_cell.length_c   1.000
_cell.angle_alpha   90.00
_cell.angle_beta   90.00
_cell.angle_gamma   90.00
#
_symmetry.space_group_name_H-M   'P 1'
#
loop_
_entity.id
_entity.type
_entity.pdbx_description
1 polymer ?
#
loop_
_entity_poly.entity_id
_entity_poly.type
_entity_poly.pdbx_seq_one_letter_code
_entity_poly.pdbx_strand_id
1 'polypeptide(L)'
;MKHVLILSDGRMGHLNQSIAFAKTMAYSYDILDVKFKNKFCKVLSYVFDTVSIYSKYLLDVGVVKKYTMVIGTGSNTYYATKVMAETMGVKSVVMMLPKGYRLNFDFIFAQSHDNPPKQKNIIEIPANFSYVEPKGVYVKTKKQSIGVVIGGDNSIFKMSEKSLSKQLDFIKAYYKGYALAITTSPRTSSEVERLVASYDFEYEVIFSKKPINPIPDFLEQCETVFITADSTSMISEAISYGNANVVVLPLEYTQENKFTRFTDALAKEGYLHIFDGTIENKNKKIIFLDYVKKVNI
;
A
#
# COMPACT_ATOMS: atom_id res chain seq x y z
N MET A 1 -4.77 -17.27 -20.51
CA MET A 1 -4.59 -16.32 -19.40
C MET A 1 -4.24 -17.12 -18.15
N LYS A 2 -3.20 -16.75 -17.38
CA LYS A 2 -2.88 -17.46 -16.12
C LYS A 2 -3.98 -17.17 -15.09
N HIS A 3 -4.37 -18.20 -14.34
CA HIS A 3 -5.33 -18.10 -13.24
C HIS A 3 -4.60 -18.42 -11.93
N VAL A 4 -4.63 -17.51 -10.96
CA VAL A 4 -3.81 -17.59 -9.75
C VAL A 4 -4.66 -17.63 -8.48
N LEU A 5 -4.13 -18.22 -7.43
CA LEU A 5 -4.76 -18.25 -6.12
C LEU A 5 -4.12 -17.19 -5.23
N ILE A 6 -4.91 -16.25 -4.71
CA ILE A 6 -4.51 -15.29 -3.71
C ILE A 6 -4.95 -15.77 -2.33
N LEU A 7 -4.01 -15.89 -1.40
CA LEU A 7 -4.28 -16.22 -0.01
C LEU A 7 -4.45 -14.95 0.80
N SER A 8 -5.57 -14.85 1.53
CA SER A 8 -5.95 -13.72 2.36
C SER A 8 -5.88 -14.07 3.85
N ASP A 9 -5.33 -13.18 4.65
CA ASP A 9 -5.38 -13.24 6.13
C ASP A 9 -6.43 -12.27 6.71
N GLY A 10 -7.33 -11.75 5.87
CA GLY A 10 -8.38 -10.80 6.22
C GLY A 10 -7.90 -9.34 6.34
N ARG A 11 -6.61 -9.05 6.15
CA ARG A 11 -6.08 -7.68 6.20
C ARG A 11 -6.09 -7.06 4.81
N MET A 12 -6.91 -6.02 4.62
CA MET A 12 -7.06 -5.37 3.33
C MET A 12 -5.74 -4.87 2.73
N GLY A 13 -4.84 -4.29 3.54
CA GLY A 13 -3.53 -3.82 3.05
C GLY A 13 -2.62 -4.94 2.53
N HIS A 14 -2.75 -6.18 3.03
CA HIS A 14 -2.07 -7.36 2.51
C HIS A 14 -2.74 -7.85 1.23
N LEU A 15 -4.06 -8.02 1.27
CA LEU A 15 -4.84 -8.52 0.14
C LEU A 15 -4.67 -7.61 -1.09
N ASN A 16 -4.72 -6.30 -0.91
CA ASN A 16 -4.58 -5.33 -1.99
C ASN A 16 -3.23 -5.43 -2.72
N GLN A 17 -2.13 -5.74 -2.03
CA GLN A 17 -0.84 -5.95 -2.70
C GLN A 17 -0.85 -7.19 -3.60
N SER A 18 -1.44 -8.30 -3.13
CA SER A 18 -1.58 -9.52 -3.95
C SER A 18 -2.49 -9.30 -5.15
N ILE A 19 -3.60 -8.58 -4.97
CA ILE A 19 -4.50 -8.21 -6.07
C ILE A 19 -3.79 -7.28 -7.06
N ALA A 20 -3.05 -6.29 -6.56
CA ALA A 20 -2.30 -5.36 -7.39
C ALA A 20 -1.28 -6.10 -8.28
N PHE A 21 -0.56 -7.07 -7.72
CA PHE A 21 0.33 -7.93 -8.51
C PHE A 21 -0.43 -8.70 -9.60
N ALA A 22 -1.52 -9.37 -9.26
CA ALA A 22 -2.30 -10.13 -10.23
C ALA A 22 -2.84 -9.23 -11.37
N LYS A 23 -3.36 -8.04 -11.02
CA LYS A 23 -3.84 -7.05 -12.00
C LYS A 23 -2.71 -6.48 -12.87
N THR A 24 -1.55 -6.17 -12.29
CA THR A 24 -0.35 -5.72 -13.03
C THR A 24 0.07 -6.76 -14.09
N MET A 25 -0.10 -8.05 -13.78
CA MET A 25 0.23 -9.15 -14.66
C MET A 25 -0.92 -9.56 -15.61
N ALA A 26 -2.05 -8.88 -15.54
CA ALA A 26 -3.28 -9.27 -16.26
C ALA A 26 -3.68 -10.74 -16.00
N TYR A 27 -3.51 -11.23 -14.77
CA TYR A 27 -3.94 -12.56 -14.34
C TYR A 27 -5.34 -12.51 -13.75
N SER A 28 -6.16 -13.50 -14.07
CA SER A 28 -7.39 -13.77 -13.33
C SER A 28 -7.04 -14.44 -12.00
N TYR A 29 -7.87 -14.23 -10.97
CA TYR A 29 -7.57 -14.75 -9.63
C TYR A 29 -8.83 -15.13 -8.87
N ASP A 30 -8.67 -16.13 -7.98
CA ASP A 30 -9.59 -16.40 -6.88
C ASP A 30 -8.92 -16.01 -5.56
N ILE A 31 -9.73 -15.63 -4.57
CA ILE A 31 -9.27 -15.31 -3.22
C ILE A 31 -9.71 -16.42 -2.28
N LEU A 32 -8.78 -16.91 -1.47
CA LEU A 32 -9.04 -17.89 -0.41
C LEU A 32 -8.57 -17.34 0.93
N ASP A 33 -9.51 -17.20 1.85
CA ASP A 33 -9.16 -16.87 3.24
C ASP A 33 -8.49 -18.08 3.90
N VAL A 34 -7.35 -17.82 4.55
CA VAL A 34 -6.57 -18.83 5.24
C VAL A 34 -6.35 -18.46 6.69
N LYS A 35 -6.51 -19.44 7.56
CA LYS A 35 -6.26 -19.31 8.99
C LYS A 35 -5.50 -20.53 9.49
N PHE A 36 -4.65 -20.35 10.50
CA PHE A 36 -4.17 -21.46 11.29
C PHE A 36 -5.31 -21.97 12.18
N LYS A 37 -5.43 -23.29 12.35
CA LYS A 37 -6.46 -23.89 13.21
C LYS A 37 -6.47 -23.30 14.63
N ASN A 38 -5.27 -22.99 15.14
CA ASN A 38 -5.09 -22.33 16.43
C ASN A 38 -3.68 -21.69 16.50
N LYS A 39 -3.40 -20.97 17.59
CA LYS A 39 -2.11 -20.32 17.83
C LYS A 39 -0.94 -21.30 17.88
N PHE A 40 -1.13 -22.50 18.42
CA PHE A 40 -0.11 -23.54 18.48
C PHE A 40 0.28 -24.01 17.07
N CYS A 41 -0.70 -24.25 16.19
CA CYS A 41 -0.45 -24.58 14.78
C CYS A 41 0.37 -23.49 14.07
N LYS A 42 0.15 -22.22 14.40
CA LYS A 42 0.98 -21.13 13.85
C LYS A 42 2.42 -21.21 14.36
N VAL A 43 2.65 -21.44 15.64
CA VAL A 43 4.01 -21.63 16.19
C VAL A 43 4.68 -22.84 15.56
N LEU A 44 3.95 -23.95 15.45
CA LEU A 44 4.46 -25.18 14.84
C LEU A 44 4.83 -24.99 13.36
N SER A 45 4.13 -24.11 12.65
CA SER A 45 4.46 -23.80 11.25
C SER A 45 5.86 -23.21 11.07
N TYR A 46 6.37 -22.44 12.03
CA TYR A 46 7.76 -21.94 11.97
C TYR A 46 8.77 -23.08 12.11
N VAL A 47 8.51 -24.03 13.04
CA VAL A 47 9.36 -25.22 13.23
C VAL A 47 9.32 -26.09 11.97
N PHE A 48 8.14 -26.37 11.44
CA PHE A 48 7.99 -27.16 10.22
C PHE A 48 8.67 -26.51 9.01
N ASP A 49 8.59 -25.19 8.90
CA ASP A 49 9.27 -24.47 7.83
C ASP A 49 10.79 -24.63 7.90
N THR A 50 11.40 -24.66 9.11
CA THR A 50 12.87 -24.84 9.25
C THR A 50 13.34 -26.19 8.70
N VAL A 51 12.51 -27.22 8.80
CA VAL A 51 12.82 -28.59 8.33
C VAL A 51 12.13 -28.93 6.99
N SER A 52 11.60 -27.93 6.30
CA SER A 52 10.94 -28.09 4.99
C SER A 52 9.72 -29.04 4.99
N ILE A 53 9.00 -29.11 6.10
CA ILE A 53 7.74 -29.84 6.17
C ILE A 53 6.59 -28.87 5.91
N TYR A 54 5.75 -29.15 4.88
CA TYR A 54 4.62 -28.34 4.50
C TYR A 54 3.31 -29.12 4.63
N SER A 55 2.63 -28.91 5.77
CA SER A 55 1.45 -29.69 6.14
C SER A 55 0.17 -28.84 6.14
N LYS A 56 -0.80 -29.24 5.33
CA LYS A 56 -2.15 -28.64 5.33
C LYS A 56 -2.90 -28.83 6.64
N TYR A 57 -2.51 -29.82 7.47
CA TYR A 57 -3.18 -30.09 8.73
C TYR A 57 -3.05 -28.98 9.77
N LEU A 58 -2.12 -28.07 9.61
CA LEU A 58 -1.98 -26.87 10.47
C LEU A 58 -2.95 -25.76 10.10
N LEU A 59 -3.56 -25.83 8.92
CA LEU A 59 -4.37 -24.79 8.32
C LEU A 59 -5.85 -25.16 8.31
N ASP A 60 -6.71 -24.17 8.40
CA ASP A 60 -8.11 -24.26 8.07
C ASP A 60 -8.27 -23.69 6.64
N VAL A 61 -8.28 -24.61 5.67
CA VAL A 61 -8.35 -24.27 4.25
C VAL A 61 -9.33 -25.19 3.53
N GLY A 62 -10.15 -24.61 2.67
CA GLY A 62 -11.11 -25.35 1.85
C GLY A 62 -10.46 -26.14 0.71
N VAL A 63 -11.30 -26.80 -0.09
CA VAL A 63 -10.90 -27.52 -1.30
C VAL A 63 -10.43 -26.52 -2.35
N VAL A 64 -9.29 -26.79 -2.98
CA VAL A 64 -8.64 -25.89 -3.93
C VAL A 64 -8.70 -26.46 -5.34
N LYS A 65 -9.07 -25.61 -6.29
CA LYS A 65 -9.00 -25.92 -7.74
C LYS A 65 -7.53 -25.91 -8.20
N LYS A 66 -7.31 -26.18 -9.47
CA LYS A 66 -5.99 -26.11 -10.10
C LYS A 66 -5.68 -24.65 -10.49
N TYR A 67 -4.59 -24.11 -10.00
CA TYR A 67 -4.07 -22.77 -10.33
C TYR A 67 -2.70 -22.87 -10.98
N THR A 68 -2.20 -21.75 -11.51
CA THR A 68 -0.85 -21.68 -12.09
C THR A 68 0.17 -21.10 -11.13
N MET A 69 -0.29 -20.50 -10.03
CA MET A 69 0.55 -19.83 -9.04
C MET A 69 -0.24 -19.58 -7.75
N VAL A 70 0.45 -19.54 -6.61
CA VAL A 70 -0.10 -19.12 -5.32
C VAL A 70 0.58 -17.83 -4.87
N ILE A 71 -0.21 -16.85 -4.47
CA ILE A 71 0.25 -15.53 -4.02
C ILE A 71 -0.18 -15.32 -2.58
N GLY A 72 0.75 -14.88 -1.71
CA GLY A 72 0.45 -14.55 -0.32
C GLY A 72 1.14 -13.27 0.14
N THR A 73 0.51 -12.56 1.08
CA THR A 73 1.06 -11.36 1.70
C THR A 73 0.86 -11.42 3.20
N GLY A 74 1.96 -11.24 3.94
CA GLY A 74 1.95 -11.18 5.41
C GLY A 74 2.13 -12.55 6.09
N SER A 75 2.57 -12.51 7.35
CA SER A 75 3.04 -13.68 8.10
C SER A 75 1.99 -14.78 8.31
N ASN A 76 0.71 -14.47 8.16
CA ASN A 76 -0.34 -15.48 8.30
C ASN A 76 -0.57 -16.29 7.02
N THR A 77 -0.10 -15.79 5.85
CA THR A 77 -0.26 -16.46 4.56
C THR A 77 1.00 -17.20 4.11
N TYR A 78 2.20 -16.81 4.58
CA TYR A 78 3.46 -17.33 4.03
C TYR A 78 3.59 -18.86 4.11
N TYR A 79 3.31 -19.47 5.27
CA TYR A 79 3.35 -20.92 5.38
C TYR A 79 2.29 -21.58 4.49
N ALA A 80 1.07 -21.04 4.47
CA ALA A 80 0.01 -21.54 3.60
C ALA A 80 0.37 -21.43 2.12
N THR A 81 1.07 -20.35 1.69
CA THR A 81 1.56 -20.20 0.32
C THR A 81 2.49 -21.34 -0.07
N LYS A 82 3.42 -21.74 0.81
CA LYS A 82 4.32 -22.88 0.55
C LYS A 82 3.54 -24.20 0.49
N VAL A 83 2.67 -24.45 1.46
CA VAL A 83 1.83 -25.67 1.51
C VAL A 83 1.02 -25.81 0.23
N MET A 84 0.34 -24.75 -0.20
CA MET A 84 -0.54 -24.81 -1.37
C MET A 84 0.24 -24.90 -2.67
N ALA A 85 1.35 -24.15 -2.78
CA ALA A 85 2.20 -24.21 -3.97
C ALA A 85 2.81 -25.61 -4.17
N GLU A 86 3.33 -26.22 -3.10
CA GLU A 86 3.87 -27.57 -3.14
C GLU A 86 2.78 -28.59 -3.47
N THR A 87 1.62 -28.52 -2.80
CA THR A 87 0.50 -29.45 -3.02
C THR A 87 0.04 -29.43 -4.50
N MET A 88 0.08 -28.27 -5.15
CA MET A 88 -0.36 -28.11 -6.55
C MET A 88 0.77 -28.23 -7.57
N GLY A 89 2.03 -28.27 -7.14
CA GLY A 89 3.20 -28.25 -8.01
C GLY A 89 3.34 -26.96 -8.81
N VAL A 90 3.04 -25.81 -8.20
CA VAL A 90 3.03 -24.48 -8.85
C VAL A 90 3.94 -23.49 -8.13
N LYS A 91 4.22 -22.35 -8.76
CA LYS A 91 5.07 -21.31 -8.18
C LYS A 91 4.42 -20.62 -6.98
N SER A 92 5.26 -20.32 -6.00
CA SER A 92 4.95 -19.54 -4.79
C SER A 92 5.46 -18.11 -4.93
N VAL A 93 4.59 -17.12 -4.79
CA VAL A 93 4.92 -15.70 -4.84
C VAL A 93 4.46 -15.02 -3.56
N VAL A 94 5.33 -14.23 -2.95
CA VAL A 94 4.95 -13.46 -1.76
C VAL A 94 5.32 -12.00 -1.90
N MET A 95 4.42 -11.15 -1.38
CA MET A 95 4.62 -9.72 -1.22
C MET A 95 5.09 -9.44 0.21
N MET A 96 5.99 -8.49 0.38
CA MET A 96 6.69 -8.15 1.61
C MET A 96 7.71 -9.23 2.02
N LEU A 97 8.78 -8.76 2.69
CA LEU A 97 9.85 -9.66 3.18
C LEU A 97 9.31 -10.56 4.30
N PRO A 98 9.35 -11.90 4.13
CA PRO A 98 8.92 -12.82 5.17
C PRO A 98 9.83 -12.73 6.41
N LYS A 99 9.21 -12.49 7.57
CA LYS A 99 9.89 -12.53 8.87
C LYS A 99 9.50 -13.81 9.61
N GLY A 100 10.50 -14.52 10.16
CA GLY A 100 10.28 -15.75 10.90
C GLY A 100 10.13 -17.03 10.06
N TYR A 101 10.03 -16.90 8.74
CA TYR A 101 10.02 -18.03 7.80
C TYR A 101 11.25 -18.00 6.91
N ARG A 102 11.66 -19.18 6.39
CA ARG A 102 12.72 -19.30 5.39
C ARG A 102 12.32 -18.59 4.10
N LEU A 103 13.29 -18.01 3.41
CA LEU A 103 13.08 -17.24 2.18
C LEU A 103 13.05 -18.13 0.91
N ASN A 104 12.68 -19.40 1.04
CA ASN A 104 12.60 -20.38 -0.05
C ASN A 104 11.23 -20.36 -0.77
N PHE A 105 10.82 -19.20 -1.23
CA PHE A 105 9.75 -19.01 -2.21
C PHE A 105 10.34 -18.90 -3.60
N ASP A 106 9.52 -19.14 -4.64
CA ASP A 106 10.00 -18.92 -6.01
C ASP A 106 10.27 -17.42 -6.25
N PHE A 107 9.40 -16.53 -5.74
CA PHE A 107 9.58 -15.08 -5.84
C PHE A 107 9.12 -14.36 -4.56
N ILE A 108 9.93 -13.41 -4.13
CA ILE A 108 9.66 -12.51 -3.01
C ILE A 108 9.79 -11.07 -3.50
N PHE A 109 8.71 -10.31 -3.49
CA PHE A 109 8.76 -8.87 -3.76
C PHE A 109 8.84 -8.12 -2.43
N ALA A 110 10.05 -7.69 -2.09
CA ALA A 110 10.35 -7.06 -0.80
C ALA A 110 10.61 -5.56 -0.96
N GLN A 111 10.07 -4.76 -0.06
CA GLN A 111 10.27 -3.32 -0.08
C GLN A 111 11.70 -2.96 0.37
N SER A 112 12.32 -1.97 -0.30
CA SER A 112 13.69 -1.51 0.00
C SER A 112 13.86 -1.10 1.46
N HIS A 113 12.86 -0.49 2.08
CA HIS A 113 12.91 -0.05 3.48
C HIS A 113 12.93 -1.19 4.52
N ASP A 114 12.64 -2.43 4.11
CA ASP A 114 12.79 -3.63 4.95
C ASP A 114 14.20 -4.24 4.87
N ASN A 115 15.12 -3.64 4.08
CA ASN A 115 16.51 -4.08 3.86
C ASN A 115 16.61 -5.58 3.48
N PRO A 116 16.00 -6.01 2.38
CA PRO A 116 15.98 -7.40 1.99
C PRO A 116 17.39 -7.92 1.67
N PRO A 117 17.72 -9.19 2.00
CA PRO A 117 18.99 -9.77 1.62
C PRO A 117 19.06 -9.94 0.10
N LYS A 118 20.28 -9.83 -0.46
CA LYS A 118 20.52 -10.03 -1.89
C LYS A 118 20.48 -11.53 -2.23
N GLN A 119 19.33 -11.99 -2.74
CA GLN A 119 19.11 -13.37 -3.20
C GLN A 119 18.41 -13.35 -4.57
N LYS A 120 18.64 -14.39 -5.38
CA LYS A 120 18.09 -14.45 -6.77
C LYS A 120 16.56 -14.41 -6.84
N ASN A 121 15.90 -14.92 -5.83
CA ASN A 121 14.45 -14.98 -5.74
C ASN A 121 13.83 -13.77 -5.04
N ILE A 122 14.62 -12.81 -4.59
CA ILE A 122 14.15 -11.58 -3.94
C ILE A 122 14.26 -10.42 -4.90
N ILE A 123 13.14 -9.84 -5.24
CA ILE A 123 13.00 -8.66 -6.08
C ILE A 123 12.76 -7.47 -5.16
N GLU A 124 13.76 -6.63 -5.05
CA GLU A 124 13.62 -5.39 -4.29
C GLU A 124 12.79 -4.38 -5.07
N ILE A 125 11.78 -3.82 -4.39
CA ILE A 125 10.86 -2.81 -4.93
C ILE A 125 10.83 -1.59 -4.02
N PRO A 126 10.69 -0.36 -4.56
CA PRO A 126 10.76 0.85 -3.76
C PRO A 126 9.52 1.05 -2.87
N ALA A 127 8.36 0.52 -3.26
CA ALA A 127 7.09 0.70 -2.55
C ALA A 127 6.21 -0.55 -2.61
N ASN A 128 5.09 -0.53 -1.89
CA ASN A 128 4.11 -1.61 -1.92
C ASN A 128 3.48 -1.74 -3.31
N PHE A 129 3.26 -2.95 -3.79
CA PHE A 129 2.44 -3.15 -4.98
C PHE A 129 1.08 -2.49 -4.78
N SER A 130 0.71 -1.64 -5.72
CA SER A 130 -0.56 -0.94 -5.73
C SER A 130 -1.16 -0.97 -7.15
N TYR A 131 -2.48 -0.98 -7.19
CA TYR A 131 -3.25 -0.89 -8.42
C TYR A 131 -4.37 0.12 -8.19
N VAL A 132 -4.33 1.19 -8.94
CA VAL A 132 -5.25 2.32 -8.79
C VAL A 132 -6.24 2.30 -9.95
N GLU A 133 -7.52 2.47 -9.63
CA GLU A 133 -8.61 2.47 -10.59
C GLU A 133 -9.60 3.60 -10.22
N PRO A 134 -9.60 4.70 -10.97
CA PRO A 134 -10.53 5.81 -10.78
C PRO A 134 -11.98 5.36 -10.83
N LYS A 135 -12.81 5.95 -10.00
CA LYS A 135 -14.24 5.58 -9.88
C LYS A 135 -15.18 6.70 -10.31
N GLY A 136 -14.66 7.86 -10.69
CA GLY A 136 -15.45 9.02 -11.11
C GLY A 136 -16.24 9.65 -9.99
N VAL A 137 -15.83 9.45 -8.72
CA VAL A 137 -16.49 10.07 -7.55
C VAL A 137 -16.05 11.51 -7.33
N TYR A 138 -14.91 11.89 -7.93
CA TYR A 138 -14.46 13.27 -8.04
C TYR A 138 -14.30 13.66 -9.50
N VAL A 139 -14.80 14.82 -9.86
CA VAL A 139 -14.59 15.47 -11.16
C VAL A 139 -14.16 16.90 -10.88
N LYS A 140 -12.98 17.27 -11.40
CA LYS A 140 -12.46 18.63 -11.21
C LYS A 140 -13.36 19.68 -11.87
N THR A 141 -13.58 20.76 -11.15
CA THR A 141 -14.45 21.86 -11.59
C THR A 141 -13.69 22.96 -12.34
N LYS A 142 -12.38 23.03 -12.15
CA LYS A 142 -11.49 24.02 -12.78
C LYS A 142 -10.41 23.32 -13.60
N LYS A 143 -9.74 24.08 -14.48
CA LYS A 143 -8.62 23.55 -15.27
C LYS A 143 -7.50 23.00 -14.38
N GLN A 144 -7.22 23.65 -13.26
CA GLN A 144 -6.19 23.25 -12.28
C GLN A 144 -6.84 22.87 -10.94
N SER A 145 -6.41 21.76 -10.39
CA SER A 145 -6.96 21.21 -9.14
C SER A 145 -5.88 20.57 -8.29
N ILE A 146 -6.11 20.61 -6.97
CA ILE A 146 -5.22 20.06 -5.95
C ILE A 146 -6.01 19.11 -5.09
N GLY A 147 -5.46 17.91 -4.86
CA GLY A 147 -6.02 16.93 -3.94
C GLY A 147 -5.27 16.92 -2.61
N VAL A 148 -6.00 16.80 -1.50
CA VAL A 148 -5.41 16.65 -0.16
C VAL A 148 -5.99 15.40 0.49
N VAL A 149 -5.12 14.51 0.96
CA VAL A 149 -5.50 13.23 1.58
C VAL A 149 -5.00 13.20 3.02
N ILE A 150 -5.94 13.20 3.94
CA ILE A 150 -5.66 13.19 5.38
C ILE A 150 -5.87 11.78 5.93
N GLY A 151 -4.80 11.18 6.39
CA GLY A 151 -4.82 9.89 7.08
C GLY A 151 -5.26 10.03 8.54
N GLY A 152 -4.52 9.42 9.45
CA GLY A 152 -4.83 9.50 10.88
C GLY A 152 -3.72 8.92 11.74
N ASP A 153 -3.94 8.97 13.03
CA ASP A 153 -3.03 8.42 14.03
C ASP A 153 -2.78 6.92 13.82
N ASN A 154 -1.56 6.52 14.13
CA ASN A 154 -1.21 5.12 14.25
C ASN A 154 -0.19 4.91 15.39
N SER A 155 0.40 3.73 15.49
CA SER A 155 1.38 3.43 16.55
C SER A 155 2.69 4.23 16.46
N ILE A 156 2.92 4.94 15.35
CA ILE A 156 4.19 5.61 15.04
C ILE A 156 3.97 7.12 14.91
N PHE A 157 2.97 7.50 14.12
CA PHE A 157 2.67 8.89 13.79
C PHE A 157 1.50 9.43 14.61
N LYS A 158 1.64 10.68 15.01
CA LYS A 158 0.58 11.47 15.63
C LYS A 158 0.26 12.69 14.78
N MET A 159 -1.01 12.97 14.61
CA MET A 159 -1.50 14.11 13.86
C MET A 159 -1.82 15.24 14.81
N SER A 160 -1.05 16.30 14.74
CA SER A 160 -1.28 17.53 15.49
C SER A 160 -2.19 18.46 14.69
N GLU A 161 -3.35 18.83 15.26
CA GLU A 161 -4.26 19.79 14.62
C GLU A 161 -3.54 21.11 14.29
N LYS A 162 -2.67 21.59 15.19
CA LYS A 162 -1.88 22.81 14.99
C LYS A 162 -0.91 22.69 13.81
N SER A 163 -0.26 21.55 13.65
CA SER A 163 0.66 21.32 12.54
C SER A 163 -0.12 21.17 11.22
N LEU A 164 -1.21 20.40 11.23
CA LEU A 164 -2.06 20.21 10.07
C LEU A 164 -2.70 21.54 9.63
N SER A 165 -3.19 22.36 10.55
CA SER A 165 -3.74 23.69 10.24
C SER A 165 -2.74 24.54 9.45
N LYS A 166 -1.49 24.63 9.91
CA LYS A 166 -0.44 25.39 9.19
C LYS A 166 -0.20 24.84 7.79
N GLN A 167 -0.23 23.52 7.60
CA GLN A 167 -0.06 22.90 6.29
C GLN A 167 -1.24 23.22 5.37
N LEU A 168 -2.47 23.15 5.88
CA LEU A 168 -3.67 23.50 5.12
C LEU A 168 -3.74 24.98 4.79
N ASP A 169 -3.35 25.87 5.71
CA ASP A 169 -3.26 27.32 5.48
C ASP A 169 -2.27 27.61 4.34
N PHE A 170 -1.10 26.98 4.38
CA PHE A 170 -0.12 27.10 3.29
C PHE A 170 -0.69 26.65 1.96
N ILE A 171 -1.32 25.46 1.90
CA ILE A 171 -1.91 24.91 0.66
C ILE A 171 -2.96 25.88 0.09
N LYS A 172 -3.88 26.38 0.93
CA LYS A 172 -4.91 27.33 0.48
C LYS A 172 -4.32 28.65 -0.02
N ALA A 173 -3.29 29.16 0.64
CA ALA A 173 -2.63 30.39 0.24
C ALA A 173 -1.83 30.23 -1.07
N TYR A 174 -1.07 29.15 -1.19
CA TYR A 174 -0.20 28.88 -2.33
C TYR A 174 -1.00 28.57 -3.61
N TYR A 175 -2.07 27.81 -3.50
CA TYR A 175 -2.92 27.39 -4.62
C TYR A 175 -4.18 28.21 -4.76
N LYS A 176 -4.11 29.50 -4.43
CA LYS A 176 -5.23 30.42 -4.63
C LYS A 176 -5.69 30.41 -6.10
N GLY A 177 -6.98 30.15 -6.32
CA GLY A 177 -7.55 30.06 -7.67
C GLY A 177 -7.66 28.66 -8.25
N TYR A 178 -7.01 27.65 -7.65
CA TYR A 178 -7.19 26.24 -7.99
C TYR A 178 -8.49 25.68 -7.38
N ALA A 179 -9.01 24.61 -7.98
CA ALA A 179 -10.01 23.79 -7.31
C ALA A 179 -9.32 22.96 -6.22
N LEU A 180 -9.73 23.13 -4.97
CA LEU A 180 -9.15 22.41 -3.84
C LEU A 180 -10.10 21.29 -3.39
N ALA A 181 -9.61 20.07 -3.43
CA ALA A 181 -10.33 18.88 -3.00
C ALA A 181 -9.65 18.22 -1.80
N ILE A 182 -10.42 17.74 -0.82
CA ILE A 182 -9.88 17.08 0.36
C ILE A 182 -10.67 15.81 0.70
N THR A 183 -9.98 14.82 1.26
CA THR A 183 -10.60 13.65 1.85
C THR A 183 -9.92 13.26 3.15
N THR A 184 -10.72 12.75 4.10
CA THR A 184 -10.24 12.10 5.32
C THR A 184 -10.27 10.58 5.17
N SER A 185 -9.71 9.85 6.13
CA SER A 185 -9.60 8.38 6.13
C SER A 185 -10.39 7.75 7.29
N PRO A 186 -10.60 6.42 7.29
CA PRO A 186 -11.22 5.72 8.42
C PRO A 186 -10.49 5.90 9.77
N ARG A 187 -9.23 6.34 9.75
CA ARG A 187 -8.39 6.54 10.94
C ARG A 187 -8.29 7.98 11.38
N THR A 188 -8.89 8.90 10.63
CA THR A 188 -8.89 10.33 10.97
C THR A 188 -9.74 10.54 12.21
N SER A 189 -9.21 11.25 13.21
CA SER A 189 -9.95 11.54 14.43
C SER A 189 -11.07 12.54 14.20
N SER A 190 -12.08 12.54 15.07
CA SER A 190 -13.21 13.48 14.99
C SER A 190 -12.77 14.95 15.11
N GLU A 191 -11.69 15.21 15.85
CA GLU A 191 -11.10 16.54 15.99
C GLU A 191 -10.52 17.02 14.67
N VAL A 192 -9.73 16.17 14.01
CA VAL A 192 -9.14 16.46 12.71
C VAL A 192 -10.21 16.58 11.62
N GLU A 193 -11.25 15.75 11.66
CA GLU A 193 -12.36 15.87 10.71
C GLU A 193 -13.12 17.21 10.88
N ARG A 194 -13.33 17.68 12.11
CA ARG A 194 -13.90 19.03 12.37
C ARG A 194 -12.99 20.14 11.87
N LEU A 195 -11.67 20.02 12.10
CA LEU A 195 -10.69 20.97 11.55
C LEU A 195 -10.77 21.02 10.03
N VAL A 196 -10.74 19.88 9.34
CA VAL A 196 -10.83 19.80 7.88
C VAL A 196 -12.12 20.46 7.38
N ALA A 197 -13.27 20.13 7.98
CA ALA A 197 -14.57 20.69 7.60
C ALA A 197 -14.67 22.22 7.80
N SER A 198 -13.83 22.83 8.64
CA SER A 198 -13.80 24.29 8.82
C SER A 198 -13.09 25.05 7.70
N TYR A 199 -12.40 24.36 6.79
CA TYR A 199 -11.59 24.97 5.73
C TYR A 199 -12.36 25.31 4.44
N ASP A 200 -13.60 24.85 4.28
CA ASP A 200 -14.46 25.13 3.11
C ASP A 200 -13.75 24.81 1.78
N PHE A 201 -13.46 23.53 1.56
CA PHE A 201 -12.91 23.02 0.29
C PHE A 201 -14.03 22.89 -0.74
N GLU A 202 -13.75 23.15 -2.03
CA GLU A 202 -14.73 23.01 -3.12
C GLU A 202 -15.27 21.58 -3.24
N TYR A 203 -14.44 20.59 -2.94
CA TYR A 203 -14.85 19.18 -2.83
C TYR A 203 -14.30 18.61 -1.54
N GLU A 204 -15.21 18.12 -0.69
CA GLU A 204 -14.87 17.57 0.60
C GLU A 204 -15.50 16.18 0.80
N VAL A 205 -14.70 15.25 1.27
CA VAL A 205 -15.17 13.94 1.74
C VAL A 205 -14.67 13.71 3.16
N ILE A 206 -15.57 13.90 4.12
CA ILE A 206 -15.33 13.46 5.51
C ILE A 206 -15.74 12.00 5.60
N PHE A 207 -14.77 11.11 5.77
CA PHE A 207 -14.98 9.66 5.65
C PHE A 207 -16.04 9.13 6.63
N SER A 208 -16.09 9.63 7.87
CA SER A 208 -17.09 9.23 8.87
C SER A 208 -18.54 9.55 8.45
N LYS A 209 -18.72 10.58 7.62
CA LYS A 209 -20.04 11.00 7.10
C LYS A 209 -20.37 10.35 5.74
N LYS A 210 -19.36 10.18 4.89
CA LYS A 210 -19.48 9.64 3.54
C LYS A 210 -18.31 8.70 3.24
N PRO A 211 -18.46 7.38 3.48
CA PRO A 211 -17.35 6.42 3.39
C PRO A 211 -17.04 6.04 1.93
N ILE A 212 -16.61 7.01 1.13
CA ILE A 212 -16.12 6.84 -0.25
C ILE A 212 -14.63 7.16 -0.32
N ASN A 213 -13.95 6.62 -1.32
CA ASN A 213 -12.53 6.85 -1.57
C ASN A 213 -12.31 7.61 -2.88
N PRO A 214 -12.10 8.94 -2.86
CA PRO A 214 -11.81 9.75 -4.04
C PRO A 214 -10.32 9.77 -4.42
N ILE A 215 -9.42 9.13 -3.67
CA ILE A 215 -7.97 9.19 -3.90
C ILE A 215 -7.60 8.80 -5.34
N PRO A 216 -8.15 7.69 -5.92
CA PRO A 216 -7.88 7.34 -7.31
C PRO A 216 -8.18 8.47 -8.30
N ASP A 217 -9.30 9.16 -8.12
CA ASP A 217 -9.71 10.26 -8.99
C ASP A 217 -8.84 11.51 -8.77
N PHE A 218 -8.39 11.77 -7.53
CA PHE A 218 -7.43 12.85 -7.26
C PHE A 218 -6.10 12.59 -7.99
N LEU A 219 -5.60 11.36 -7.95
CA LEU A 219 -4.36 10.98 -8.63
C LEU A 219 -4.45 11.09 -10.15
N GLU A 220 -5.65 10.88 -10.71
CA GLU A 220 -5.94 11.03 -12.14
C GLU A 220 -6.05 12.50 -12.56
N GLN A 221 -6.72 13.34 -11.75
CA GLN A 221 -7.23 14.61 -12.21
C GLN A 221 -6.51 15.84 -11.62
N CYS A 222 -5.82 15.70 -10.47
CA CYS A 222 -5.14 16.81 -9.82
C CYS A 222 -3.70 16.95 -10.32
N GLU A 223 -3.20 18.19 -10.37
CA GLU A 223 -1.81 18.52 -10.70
C GLU A 223 -0.87 18.18 -9.54
N THR A 224 -1.34 18.34 -8.31
CA THR A 224 -0.60 17.97 -7.09
C THR A 224 -1.54 17.26 -6.12
N VAL A 225 -1.04 16.22 -5.49
CA VAL A 225 -1.73 15.52 -4.40
C VAL A 225 -0.85 15.54 -3.15
N PHE A 226 -1.39 16.15 -2.10
CA PHE A 226 -0.80 16.14 -0.77
C PHE A 226 -1.31 14.93 0.01
N ILE A 227 -0.43 14.22 0.70
CA ILE A 227 -0.77 13.01 1.45
C ILE A 227 -0.04 13.03 2.78
N THR A 228 -0.74 12.81 3.89
CA THR A 228 -0.09 12.68 5.20
C THR A 228 0.79 11.43 5.31
N ALA A 229 1.89 11.52 6.04
CA ALA A 229 2.97 10.51 6.07
C ALA A 229 2.60 9.16 6.71
N ASP A 230 1.41 9.01 7.28
CA ASP A 230 1.00 7.84 8.08
C ASP A 230 0.68 6.57 7.28
N SER A 231 0.54 6.65 5.96
CA SER A 231 0.07 5.54 5.13
C SER A 231 1.00 5.22 3.97
N THR A 232 1.81 4.19 4.13
CA THR A 232 2.64 3.67 3.03
C THR A 232 1.81 3.19 1.82
N SER A 233 0.59 2.70 2.04
CA SER A 233 -0.29 2.26 0.95
C SER A 233 -0.76 3.43 0.10
N MET A 234 -1.27 4.51 0.71
CA MET A 234 -1.71 5.71 -0.03
C MET A 234 -0.54 6.37 -0.78
N ILE A 235 0.63 6.46 -0.14
CA ILE A 235 1.85 6.98 -0.78
C ILE A 235 2.24 6.09 -1.96
N SER A 236 2.21 4.75 -1.80
CA SER A 236 2.53 3.81 -2.88
C SER A 236 1.57 3.93 -4.07
N GLU A 237 0.27 4.11 -3.81
CA GLU A 237 -0.72 4.40 -4.85
C GLU A 237 -0.38 5.70 -5.60
N ALA A 238 -0.07 6.77 -4.88
CA ALA A 238 0.21 8.07 -5.47
C ALA A 238 1.46 8.10 -6.36
N ILE A 239 2.51 7.39 -5.98
CA ILE A 239 3.76 7.33 -6.75
C ILE A 239 3.77 6.25 -7.83
N SER A 240 2.70 5.47 -7.98
CA SER A 240 2.56 4.44 -9.01
C SER A 240 1.48 4.71 -10.04
N TYR A 241 0.69 5.78 -9.87
CA TYR A 241 -0.43 6.08 -10.76
C TYR A 241 -0.57 7.58 -11.03
N GLY A 242 -1.15 7.88 -12.20
CA GLY A 242 -1.45 9.26 -12.62
C GLY A 242 -0.22 10.12 -12.88
N ASN A 243 -0.45 11.41 -13.05
CA ASN A 243 0.61 12.40 -13.33
C ASN A 243 0.77 13.45 -12.22
N ALA A 244 0.01 13.32 -11.13
CA ALA A 244 0.06 14.28 -10.05
C ALA A 244 1.47 14.37 -9.44
N ASN A 245 1.92 15.60 -9.16
CA ASN A 245 3.03 15.84 -8.27
C ASN A 245 2.65 15.34 -6.87
N VAL A 246 3.52 14.57 -6.22
CA VAL A 246 3.23 13.97 -4.91
C VAL A 246 3.99 14.69 -3.81
N VAL A 247 3.25 15.25 -2.86
CA VAL A 247 3.81 15.94 -1.70
C VAL A 247 3.35 15.26 -0.42
N VAL A 248 4.30 14.77 0.36
CA VAL A 248 4.00 14.13 1.65
C VAL A 248 4.00 15.18 2.75
N LEU A 249 2.89 15.30 3.46
CA LEU A 249 2.75 16.15 4.64
C LEU A 249 3.34 15.42 5.86
N PRO A 250 4.41 15.93 6.47
CA PRO A 250 5.03 15.29 7.61
C PRO A 250 4.11 15.32 8.83
N LEU A 251 4.18 14.26 9.63
CA LEU A 251 3.48 14.12 10.90
C LEU A 251 4.50 14.00 12.03
N GLU A 252 4.06 14.24 13.26
CA GLU A 252 4.90 14.09 14.43
C GLU A 252 5.22 12.61 14.70
N TYR A 253 6.48 12.32 15.04
CA TYR A 253 6.95 11.00 15.45
C TYR A 253 8.07 11.12 16.48
N THR A 254 8.22 10.11 17.33
CA THR A 254 9.17 10.17 18.45
C THR A 254 10.60 9.79 18.08
N GLN A 255 10.76 8.94 17.07
CA GLN A 255 12.06 8.47 16.60
C GLN A 255 12.01 8.01 15.15
N GLU A 256 13.17 8.04 14.49
CA GLU A 256 13.30 7.48 13.14
C GLU A 256 12.87 6.02 13.10
N ASN A 257 12.17 5.65 12.04
CA ASN A 257 11.61 4.32 11.88
C ASN A 257 11.57 3.91 10.39
N LYS A 258 11.10 2.71 10.10
CA LYS A 258 11.05 2.21 8.73
C LYS A 258 10.16 3.03 7.79
N PHE A 259 9.16 3.74 8.29
CA PHE A 259 8.25 4.55 7.46
C PHE A 259 8.85 5.91 7.13
N THR A 260 9.61 6.51 8.06
CA THR A 260 10.38 7.73 7.76
C THR A 260 11.47 7.41 6.73
N ARG A 261 12.22 6.31 6.92
CA ARG A 261 13.18 5.84 5.90
C ARG A 261 12.54 5.54 4.54
N PHE A 262 11.31 5.04 4.52
CA PHE A 262 10.56 4.81 3.28
C PHE A 262 10.29 6.12 2.54
N THR A 263 9.75 7.14 3.21
CA THR A 263 9.48 8.44 2.58
C THR A 263 10.75 9.15 2.16
N ASP A 264 11.81 9.11 2.99
CA ASP A 264 13.10 9.71 2.69
C ASP A 264 13.77 9.08 1.45
N ALA A 265 13.73 7.74 1.34
CA ALA A 265 14.25 7.04 0.18
C ALA A 265 13.50 7.43 -1.10
N LEU A 266 12.18 7.49 -1.05
CA LEU A 266 11.35 7.89 -2.19
C LEU A 266 11.55 9.35 -2.59
N ALA A 267 11.74 10.25 -1.62
CA ALA A 267 12.05 11.64 -1.89
C ALA A 267 13.42 11.79 -2.57
N LYS A 268 14.45 11.08 -2.06
CA LYS A 268 15.79 11.05 -2.65
C LYS A 268 15.78 10.54 -4.10
N GLU A 269 14.91 9.59 -4.41
CA GLU A 269 14.78 9.04 -5.76
C GLU A 269 13.88 9.87 -6.69
N GLY A 270 13.24 10.93 -6.17
CA GLY A 270 12.42 11.87 -6.96
C GLY A 270 10.99 11.38 -7.22
N TYR A 271 10.48 10.43 -6.44
CA TYR A 271 9.09 9.98 -6.53
C TYR A 271 8.11 10.91 -5.83
N LEU A 272 8.56 11.62 -4.80
CA LEU A 272 7.74 12.55 -4.01
C LEU A 272 8.62 13.67 -3.44
N HIS A 273 7.97 14.73 -2.95
CA HIS A 273 8.58 15.76 -2.12
C HIS A 273 8.04 15.65 -0.69
N ILE A 274 8.90 15.75 0.32
CA ILE A 274 8.48 15.88 1.71
C ILE A 274 8.32 17.36 2.01
N PHE A 275 7.12 17.77 2.39
CA PHE A 275 6.80 19.17 2.61
C PHE A 275 7.62 19.77 3.75
N ASP A 276 8.38 20.78 3.43
CA ASP A 276 9.26 21.56 4.32
C ASP A 276 8.95 23.08 4.30
N GLY A 277 7.80 23.46 3.76
CA GLY A 277 7.42 24.85 3.49
C GLY A 277 7.65 25.26 2.04
N THR A 278 8.17 24.36 1.21
CA THR A 278 8.34 24.54 -0.23
C THR A 278 7.56 23.48 -1.02
N ILE A 279 7.42 23.70 -2.32
CA ILE A 279 6.83 22.74 -3.26
C ILE A 279 7.83 22.48 -4.38
N GLU A 280 8.31 21.25 -4.46
CA GLU A 280 9.10 20.79 -5.59
C GLU A 280 8.25 19.86 -6.48
N ASN A 281 8.49 19.94 -7.77
CA ASN A 281 7.82 19.05 -8.72
C ASN A 281 8.53 17.69 -8.76
N LYS A 282 7.97 16.71 -8.05
CA LYS A 282 8.45 15.33 -7.95
C LYS A 282 7.33 14.37 -8.33
N ASN A 283 7.33 13.94 -9.59
CA ASN A 283 6.27 13.10 -10.15
C ASN A 283 6.78 11.85 -10.89
N LYS A 284 8.01 11.41 -10.63
CA LYS A 284 8.49 10.14 -11.13
C LYS A 284 7.54 9.03 -10.65
N LYS A 285 7.13 8.14 -11.56
CA LYS A 285 6.18 7.07 -11.23
C LYS A 285 6.86 5.70 -11.24
N ILE A 286 6.44 4.83 -10.30
CA ILE A 286 6.87 3.45 -10.26
C ILE A 286 6.05 2.65 -11.27
N ILE A 287 6.74 1.94 -12.16
CA ILE A 287 6.11 0.98 -13.07
C ILE A 287 6.41 -0.42 -12.54
N PHE A 288 5.49 -0.99 -11.76
CA PHE A 288 5.68 -2.31 -11.14
C PHE A 288 5.95 -3.43 -12.14
N LEU A 289 5.40 -3.33 -13.35
CA LEU A 289 5.64 -4.29 -14.41
C LEU A 289 7.13 -4.43 -14.76
N ASP A 290 7.93 -3.36 -14.63
CA ASP A 290 9.36 -3.39 -14.92
C ASP A 290 10.14 -4.22 -13.89
N TYR A 291 9.66 -4.30 -12.66
CA TYR A 291 10.24 -5.17 -11.63
C TYR A 291 9.87 -6.64 -11.85
N VAL A 292 8.66 -6.91 -12.32
CA VAL A 292 8.21 -8.28 -12.61
C VAL A 292 8.87 -8.84 -13.86
N LYS A 293 9.10 -8.02 -14.90
CA LYS A 293 9.81 -8.44 -16.13
C LYS A 293 11.26 -8.85 -15.90
N LYS A 294 11.90 -8.38 -14.80
CA LYS A 294 13.27 -8.79 -14.44
C LYS A 294 13.38 -10.28 -14.06
N VAL A 295 12.26 -10.92 -13.82
CA VAL A 295 12.18 -12.33 -13.42
C VAL A 295 11.18 -13.07 -14.31
N ASN A 296 11.51 -14.28 -14.74
CA ASN A 296 10.62 -15.12 -15.55
C ASN A 296 9.54 -15.76 -14.67
N ILE A 297 8.48 -15.02 -14.39
CA ILE A 297 7.32 -15.50 -13.61
C ILE A 297 6.35 -16.27 -14.50
#